data_c56a4c533717d5678651373a02b3a1f8
#
_entry.id   c56a4c533717d5678651373a02b3a1f8
#
_cell.length_a   1.000
_cell.length_b   1.000
_cell.length_c   1.000
_cell.angle_alpha   90.00
_cell.angle_beta   90.00
_cell.angle_gamma   90.00
#
_symmetry.space_group_name_H-M   'P 1'
#
loop_
_entity.id
_entity.type
_entity.pdbx_description
1 polymer ?
#
loop_
_entity_poly.entity_id
_entity_poly.type
_entity_poly.pdbx_seq_one_letter_code
_entity_poly.pdbx_strand_id
1 'polypeptide(L)'
;LVVWSIVLARIDANHSRLPNGLTVPPALVALAACVASPYLAWGLAWPAAYLVGPGMGGGDVKLAAPLGVLLAALGGPFAVLAAVGLAGLLTVVRGWMAGRAALPHGPQMLAAAWAVGTFVGLKSSIAATL
;
A
#
# COMPACT_ATOMS: atom_id res chain seq x y z
N LEU A 1 -9.37 3.19 -9.28
CA LEU A 1 -8.48 2.49 -8.30
C LEU A 1 -8.47 0.98 -8.52
N VAL A 2 -9.63 0.29 -8.62
CA VAL A 2 -9.69 -1.18 -8.78
C VAL A 2 -8.92 -1.66 -10.01
N VAL A 3 -9.21 -1.12 -11.18
CA VAL A 3 -8.53 -1.50 -12.45
C VAL A 3 -7.03 -1.25 -12.35
N TRP A 4 -6.63 -0.09 -11.84
CA TRP A 4 -5.22 0.27 -11.62
C TRP A 4 -4.52 -0.74 -10.70
N SER A 5 -5.15 -1.11 -9.59
CA SER A 5 -4.62 -2.10 -8.64
C SER A 5 -4.46 -3.48 -9.28
N ILE A 6 -5.45 -3.93 -10.05
CA ILE A 6 -5.40 -5.22 -10.75
C ILE A 6 -4.28 -5.23 -11.79
N VAL A 7 -4.15 -4.17 -12.57
CA VAL A 7 -3.09 -4.04 -13.59
C VAL A 7 -1.71 -4.09 -12.94
N LEU A 8 -1.49 -3.31 -11.88
CA LEU A 8 -0.22 -3.32 -11.15
C LEU A 8 0.09 -4.67 -10.52
N ALA A 9 -0.89 -5.29 -9.87
CA ALA A 9 -0.71 -6.61 -9.26
C ALA A 9 -0.32 -7.67 -10.29
N ARG A 10 -0.93 -7.64 -11.48
CA ARG A 10 -0.58 -8.57 -12.57
C ARG A 10 0.79 -8.30 -13.16
N ILE A 11 1.15 -7.05 -13.37
CA ILE A 11 2.46 -6.69 -13.91
C ILE A 11 3.55 -7.10 -12.92
N ASP A 12 3.38 -6.79 -11.64
CA ASP A 12 4.37 -7.15 -10.61
C ASP A 12 4.47 -8.67 -10.44
N ALA A 13 3.35 -9.38 -10.43
CA ALA A 13 3.34 -10.85 -10.32
C ALA A 13 4.08 -11.55 -11.48
N ASN A 14 4.02 -10.98 -12.69
CA ASN A 14 4.64 -11.57 -13.87
C ASN A 14 6.09 -11.11 -14.10
N HIS A 15 6.41 -9.88 -13.76
CA HIS A 15 7.69 -9.25 -14.12
C HIS A 15 8.54 -8.87 -12.91
N SER A 16 8.00 -8.97 -11.67
CA SER A 16 8.63 -8.52 -10.42
C SER A 16 9.16 -7.07 -10.53
N ARG A 17 8.43 -6.23 -11.26
CA ARG A 17 8.74 -4.81 -11.50
C ARG A 17 7.46 -4.00 -11.63
N LEU A 18 7.41 -2.92 -10.89
CA LEU A 18 6.33 -1.93 -10.98
C LEU A 18 6.72 -0.81 -11.96
N PRO A 19 5.97 -0.60 -13.04
CA PRO A 19 6.30 0.41 -14.05
C PRO A 19 6.17 1.82 -13.48
N ASN A 20 7.20 2.65 -13.71
CA ASN A 20 7.23 4.04 -13.22
C ASN A 20 6.05 4.87 -13.73
N GLY A 21 5.58 4.62 -14.95
CA GLY A 21 4.41 5.33 -15.51
C GLY A 21 3.12 5.14 -14.72
N LEU A 22 3.00 4.03 -13.97
CA LEU A 22 1.81 3.73 -13.15
C LEU A 22 2.02 4.01 -11.66
N THR A 23 3.27 4.13 -11.19
CA THR A 23 3.57 4.34 -9.77
C THR A 23 4.00 5.76 -9.43
N VAL A 24 4.73 6.44 -10.32
CA VAL A 24 5.23 7.80 -10.08
C VAL A 24 4.12 8.85 -10.04
N PRO A 25 3.17 8.91 -11.01
CA PRO A 25 2.11 9.92 -10.94
C PRO A 25 1.27 9.84 -9.66
N PRO A 26 0.77 8.67 -9.21
CA PRO A 26 0.07 8.57 -7.94
C PRO A 26 0.93 8.94 -6.72
N ALA A 27 2.24 8.62 -6.74
CA ALA A 27 3.15 9.01 -5.67
C ALA A 27 3.31 10.55 -5.59
N LEU A 28 3.42 11.22 -6.72
CA LEU A 28 3.49 12.69 -6.76
C LEU A 28 2.19 13.34 -6.26
N VAL A 29 1.04 12.79 -6.64
CA VAL A 29 -0.28 13.24 -6.13
C VAL A 29 -0.36 13.06 -4.61
N ALA A 30 0.12 11.92 -4.09
CA ALA A 30 0.16 11.66 -2.66
C ALA A 30 1.04 12.66 -1.91
N LEU A 31 2.22 12.99 -2.44
CA LEU A 31 3.11 13.99 -1.86
C LEU A 31 2.48 15.38 -1.87
N ALA A 32 1.86 15.78 -2.98
CA ALA A 32 1.13 17.05 -3.07
C ALA A 32 -0.02 17.13 -2.06
N ALA A 33 -0.75 16.03 -1.86
CA ALA A 33 -1.80 15.94 -0.83
C ALA A 33 -1.25 16.12 0.59
N CYS A 34 -0.06 15.60 0.89
CA CYS A 34 0.59 15.81 2.18
C CYS A 34 0.98 17.28 2.42
N VAL A 35 1.35 18.00 1.37
CA VAL A 35 1.62 19.45 1.46
C VAL A 35 0.32 20.22 1.77
N ALA A 36 -0.77 19.86 1.12
CA ALA A 36 -2.08 20.48 1.34
C ALA A 36 -2.68 20.14 2.71
N SER A 37 -2.43 18.93 3.21
CA SER A 37 -2.90 18.45 4.50
C SER A 37 -1.80 17.65 5.22
N PRO A 38 -1.06 18.28 6.16
CA PRO A 38 0.07 17.63 6.85
C PRO A 38 -0.30 16.35 7.60
N TYR A 39 -1.55 16.20 8.01
CA TYR A 39 -2.04 14.97 8.64
C TYR A 39 -1.87 13.73 7.74
N LEU A 40 -1.99 13.91 6.42
CA LEU A 40 -1.83 12.84 5.44
C LEU A 40 -0.39 12.31 5.36
N ALA A 41 0.58 13.09 5.89
CA ALA A 41 1.98 12.65 5.95
C ALA A 41 2.19 11.39 6.81
N TRP A 42 1.25 11.02 7.69
CA TRP A 42 1.27 9.71 8.34
C TRP A 42 1.28 8.55 7.34
N GLY A 43 0.70 8.75 6.16
CA GLY A 43 0.76 7.78 5.08
C GLY A 43 2.17 7.51 4.55
N LEU A 44 3.08 8.47 4.68
CA LEU A 44 4.48 8.32 4.28
C LEU A 44 5.29 7.42 5.22
N ALA A 45 4.73 7.03 6.37
CA ALA A 45 5.33 6.02 7.24
C ALA A 45 5.52 4.67 6.52
N TRP A 46 4.63 4.33 5.58
CA TRP A 46 4.77 3.10 4.80
C TRP A 46 5.99 3.11 3.87
N PRO A 47 6.13 4.07 2.92
CA PRO A 47 7.33 4.13 2.10
C PRO A 47 8.60 4.35 2.91
N ALA A 48 8.55 5.10 4.02
CA ALA A 48 9.69 5.31 4.91
C ALA A 48 10.17 3.99 5.54
N ALA A 49 9.24 3.14 6.00
CA ALA A 49 9.58 1.82 6.52
C ALA A 49 10.28 0.95 5.46
N TYR A 50 9.87 1.06 4.21
CA TYR A 50 10.47 0.31 3.10
C TYR A 50 11.83 0.85 2.65
N LEU A 51 12.07 2.15 2.80
CA LEU A 51 13.39 2.75 2.54
C LEU A 51 14.45 2.30 3.55
N VAL A 52 14.04 2.04 4.79
CA VAL A 52 14.93 1.58 5.87
C VAL A 52 15.09 0.06 5.83
N GLY A 53 14.09 -0.66 5.34
CA GLY A 53 14.08 -2.13 5.28
C GLY A 53 15.01 -2.68 4.21
N PRO A 54 15.81 -3.73 4.52
CA PRO A 54 16.66 -4.36 3.52
C PRO A 54 15.82 -5.12 2.47
N GLY A 55 16.24 -5.05 1.20
CA GLY A 55 15.69 -5.89 0.13
C GLY A 55 14.37 -5.41 -0.49
N MET A 56 13.88 -4.21 -0.14
CA MET A 56 12.69 -3.64 -0.77
C MET A 56 13.00 -2.97 -2.10
N GLY A 57 12.20 -3.27 -3.12
CA GLY A 57 12.33 -2.66 -4.45
C GLY A 57 11.88 -1.20 -4.47
N GLY A 58 12.54 -0.37 -5.27
CA GLY A 58 12.14 1.03 -5.44
C GLY A 58 10.72 1.20 -6.00
N GLY A 59 10.17 0.18 -6.65
CA GLY A 59 8.78 0.12 -7.09
C GLY A 59 7.80 0.05 -5.93
N ASP A 60 8.11 -0.78 -4.92
CA ASP A 60 7.29 -0.95 -3.73
C ASP A 60 7.23 0.33 -2.89
N VAL A 61 8.36 1.04 -2.77
CA VAL A 61 8.41 2.35 -2.10
C VAL A 61 7.49 3.37 -2.78
N LYS A 62 7.51 3.43 -4.12
CA LYS A 62 6.65 4.33 -4.89
C LYS A 62 5.17 3.96 -4.78
N LEU A 63 4.86 2.66 -4.73
CA LEU A 63 3.51 2.16 -4.54
C LEU A 63 3.01 2.41 -3.11
N ALA A 64 3.88 2.29 -2.11
CA ALA A 64 3.55 2.51 -0.71
C ALA A 64 3.08 3.95 -0.42
N ALA A 65 3.62 4.95 -1.13
CA ALA A 65 3.26 6.35 -0.91
C ALA A 65 1.77 6.64 -1.17
N PRO A 66 1.19 6.38 -2.35
CA PRO A 66 -0.23 6.64 -2.59
C PRO A 66 -1.14 5.76 -1.75
N LEU A 67 -0.78 4.49 -1.51
CA LEU A 67 -1.58 3.60 -0.67
C LEU A 67 -1.60 4.06 0.79
N GLY A 68 -0.44 4.42 1.32
CA GLY A 68 -0.33 4.92 2.70
C GLY A 68 -1.08 6.23 2.91
N VAL A 69 -0.95 7.19 2.00
CA VAL A 69 -1.65 8.49 2.08
C VAL A 69 -3.17 8.30 1.97
N LEU A 70 -3.64 7.42 1.09
CA LEU A 70 -5.06 7.08 1.00
C LEU A 70 -5.58 6.48 2.32
N LEU A 71 -4.84 5.54 2.91
CA LEU A 71 -5.22 4.93 4.18
C LEU A 71 -5.16 5.91 5.36
N ALA A 72 -4.19 6.83 5.35
CA ALA A 72 -4.14 7.90 6.33
C ALA A 72 -5.38 8.81 6.25
N ALA A 73 -5.87 9.09 5.04
CA ALA A 73 -7.10 9.83 4.83
C ALA A 73 -8.36 9.08 5.31
N LEU A 74 -8.40 7.76 5.13
CA LEU A 74 -9.56 6.93 5.48
C LEU A 74 -9.62 6.58 6.97
N GLY A 75 -8.50 6.25 7.59
CA GLY A 75 -8.47 5.72 8.95
C GLY A 75 -7.25 6.13 9.79
N GLY A 76 -6.52 7.13 9.33
CA GLY A 76 -5.37 7.68 10.06
C GLY A 76 -4.19 6.73 10.18
N PRO A 77 -3.29 7.00 11.13
CA PRO A 77 -2.05 6.23 11.33
C PRO A 77 -2.29 4.74 11.59
N PHE A 78 -3.36 4.39 12.28
CA PHE A 78 -3.69 2.99 12.59
C PHE A 78 -4.02 2.18 11.34
N ALA A 79 -4.73 2.78 10.36
CA ALA A 79 -5.02 2.12 9.09
C ALA A 79 -3.72 1.88 8.29
N VAL A 80 -2.80 2.83 8.29
CA VAL A 80 -1.49 2.69 7.65
C VAL A 80 -0.70 1.54 8.28
N LEU A 81 -0.57 1.53 9.62
CA LEU A 81 0.18 0.49 10.34
C LEU A 81 -0.44 -0.89 10.16
N ALA A 82 -1.77 -0.99 10.20
CA ALA A 82 -2.49 -2.24 9.96
C ALA A 82 -2.22 -2.79 8.54
N ALA A 83 -2.22 -1.91 7.53
CA ALA A 83 -1.92 -2.32 6.15
C ALA A 83 -0.46 -2.74 5.96
N VAL A 84 0.50 -2.03 6.57
CA VAL A 84 1.92 -2.42 6.57
C VAL A 84 2.10 -3.81 7.17
N GLY A 85 1.53 -4.03 8.37
CA GLY A 85 1.60 -5.31 9.05
C GLY A 85 0.94 -6.45 8.25
N LEU A 86 -0.24 -6.19 7.68
CA LEU A 86 -0.95 -7.18 6.86
C LEU A 86 -0.20 -7.49 5.55
N ALA A 87 0.36 -6.48 4.88
CA ALA A 87 1.17 -6.68 3.67
C ALA A 87 2.39 -7.56 3.96
N GLY A 88 3.09 -7.29 5.06
CA GLY A 88 4.21 -8.10 5.53
C GLY A 88 3.80 -9.54 5.83
N LEU A 89 2.72 -9.73 6.59
CA LEU A 89 2.18 -11.04 6.92
C LEU A 89 1.81 -11.84 5.67
N LEU A 90 1.09 -11.22 4.73
CA LEU A 90 0.71 -11.86 3.46
C LEU A 90 1.93 -12.28 2.65
N THR A 91 2.99 -11.47 2.65
CA THR A 91 4.23 -11.80 1.95
C THR A 91 4.93 -13.00 2.58
N VAL A 92 5.03 -13.04 3.91
CA VAL A 92 5.64 -14.16 4.64
C VAL A 92 4.86 -15.45 4.42
N VAL A 93 3.54 -15.40 4.60
CA VAL A 93 2.66 -16.58 4.41
C VAL A 93 2.78 -17.11 2.97
N ARG A 94 2.72 -16.21 2.00
CA ARG A 94 2.83 -16.60 0.59
C ARG A 94 4.21 -17.15 0.24
N GLY A 95 5.28 -16.55 0.79
CA GLY A 95 6.65 -17.05 0.64
C GLY A 95 6.80 -18.46 1.20
N TRP A 96 6.26 -18.69 2.38
CA TRP A 96 6.26 -20.00 3.02
C TRP A 96 5.48 -21.03 2.21
N MET A 97 4.26 -20.71 1.74
CA MET A 97 3.45 -21.62 0.92
C MET A 97 4.07 -21.93 -0.43
N ALA A 98 4.77 -20.97 -1.04
CA ALA A 98 5.42 -21.12 -2.35
C ALA A 98 6.83 -21.75 -2.25
N GLY A 99 7.37 -21.93 -1.06
CA GLY A 99 8.74 -22.40 -0.85
C GLY A 99 9.81 -21.48 -1.47
N ARG A 100 9.53 -20.18 -1.56
CA ARG A 100 10.39 -19.17 -2.18
C ARG A 100 10.72 -18.05 -1.21
N ALA A 101 12.01 -17.68 -1.14
CA ALA A 101 12.46 -16.58 -0.30
C ALA A 101 12.17 -15.19 -0.89
N ALA A 102 12.02 -15.08 -2.21
CA ALA A 102 11.74 -13.83 -2.91
C ALA A 102 10.47 -13.95 -3.75
N LEU A 103 9.49 -13.12 -3.42
CA LEU A 103 8.21 -13.01 -4.15
C LEU A 103 7.94 -11.53 -4.48
N PRO A 104 7.22 -11.24 -5.58
CA PRO A 104 6.70 -9.89 -5.83
C PRO A 104 5.86 -9.43 -4.65
N HIS A 105 6.18 -8.26 -4.09
CA HIS A 105 5.53 -7.73 -2.89
C HIS A 105 4.31 -6.85 -3.20
N GLY A 106 4.25 -6.27 -4.38
CA GLY A 106 3.18 -5.37 -4.81
C GLY A 106 1.76 -5.94 -4.67
N PRO A 107 1.47 -7.18 -5.10
CA PRO A 107 0.14 -7.77 -4.95
C PRO A 107 -0.32 -7.85 -3.49
N GLN A 108 0.59 -8.17 -2.55
CA GLN A 108 0.28 -8.22 -1.11
C GLN A 108 0.02 -6.84 -0.53
N MET A 109 0.76 -5.83 -0.98
CA MET A 109 0.53 -4.43 -0.59
C MET A 109 -0.86 -3.96 -1.03
N LEU A 110 -1.22 -4.22 -2.28
CA LEU A 110 -2.54 -3.87 -2.81
C LEU A 110 -3.66 -4.61 -2.08
N ALA A 111 -3.50 -5.92 -1.86
CA ALA A 111 -4.48 -6.71 -1.11
C ALA A 111 -4.66 -6.20 0.32
N ALA A 112 -3.58 -5.88 1.02
CA ALA A 112 -3.62 -5.32 2.36
C ALA A 112 -4.28 -3.93 2.39
N ALA A 113 -3.95 -3.05 1.44
CA ALA A 113 -4.54 -1.72 1.35
C ALA A 113 -6.06 -1.79 1.09
N TRP A 114 -6.49 -2.68 0.20
CA TRP A 114 -7.92 -2.90 -0.06
C TRP A 114 -8.64 -3.50 1.14
N ALA A 115 -8.07 -4.49 1.81
CA ALA A 115 -8.67 -5.13 2.98
C ALA A 115 -8.88 -4.11 4.12
N VAL A 116 -7.84 -3.36 4.46
CA VAL A 116 -7.90 -2.35 5.53
C VAL A 116 -8.79 -1.17 5.11
N GLY A 117 -8.67 -0.67 3.89
CA GLY A 117 -9.44 0.46 3.39
C GLY A 117 -10.96 0.17 3.37
N THR A 118 -11.35 -1.03 2.91
CA THR A 118 -12.76 -1.44 2.91
C THR A 118 -13.30 -1.63 4.32
N PHE A 119 -12.52 -2.23 5.22
CA PHE A 119 -12.91 -2.40 6.63
C PHE A 119 -13.13 -1.05 7.33
N VAL A 120 -12.21 -0.10 7.15
CA VAL A 120 -12.32 1.23 7.75
C VAL A 120 -13.49 2.01 7.15
N GLY A 121 -13.67 1.96 5.82
CA GLY A 121 -14.80 2.61 5.14
C GLY A 121 -16.15 2.06 5.60
N LEU A 122 -16.26 0.75 5.74
CA LEU A 122 -17.49 0.10 6.22
C LEU A 122 -17.82 0.49 7.67
N LYS A 123 -16.80 0.50 8.55
CA LYS A 123 -16.94 0.94 9.94
C LYS A 123 -17.43 2.38 10.04
N SER A 124 -16.88 3.28 9.23
CA SER A 124 -17.29 4.69 9.19
C SER A 124 -18.73 4.85 8.70
N SER A 125 -19.15 4.09 7.69
CA SER A 125 -20.52 4.09 7.19
C SER A 125 -21.52 3.62 8.23
N ILE A 126 -21.22 2.55 8.96
CA ILE A 126 -22.09 2.02 10.04
C ILE A 126 -22.20 3.05 11.16
N ALA A 127 -21.08 3.66 11.58
CA ALA A 127 -21.09 4.66 12.64
C ALA A 127 -21.87 5.94 12.26
N ALA A 128 -21.92 6.29 10.99
CA ALA A 128 -22.71 7.44 10.51
C ALA A 128 -24.22 7.16 10.43
N THR A 129 -24.63 5.88 10.48
CA THR A 129 -26.04 5.47 10.34
C THR A 129 -26.72 5.20 11.71
N LEU A 130 -25.93 5.09 12.77
CA LEU A 130 -26.39 4.91 14.16
C LEU A 130 -26.44 6.23 14.93
#